data_53ad9086e8a1a74bdee2f5572164a16a
#
_entry.id   53ad9086e8a1a74bdee2f5572164a16a
#
_cell.length_a   1.000
_cell.length_b   1.000
_cell.length_c   1.000
_cell.angle_alpha   90.00
_cell.angle_beta   90.00
_cell.angle_gamma   90.00
#
_symmetry.space_group_name_H-M   'P 1'
#
loop_
_entity.id
_entity.type
_entity.pdbx_description
1 polymer ?
#
loop_
_entity_poly.entity_id
_entity_poly.type
_entity_poly.pdbx_seq_one_letter_code
_entity_poly.pdbx_strand_id
1 'polypeptide(L)'
;MFDNLSDKLDKAFHILKGHGKITEVNVADTLKEVRRALLDADVNFKIAKDFTTKVKEKAIGQDVLTTLQPGQLLVKLVKDELTELMGGDVAGVNLSGNPSVILMSGLQGSGKTTFSGKLANFLKTKKNKKPLLVACDIYRPAAINQLHVVGDQIGVEVYSEPENKNPVEIAQNAIKHAKANGFNVVIVDTAGRLAVDQEMMDEIARVHKAIQPQETLFVVDSMTGQDAVNTAKAFNDILNFDGVILTKLDGDTRGGAAISIKSVVNKPIKFVGTGEKMEAIDVFYPDRMAERILGMGDVVSLVERAQEQFDEEEARKLQKKIAKNEFGFDDFLTQIQQVKKMGNMKDLVGMIPGASKAMKDVEIEDDAFKHIEAIIHSMTPAERSRPAIIDVKRKARIAKGSGTKVEQVNQLMKQFDQMSKMMKMMQGPGGKNL
;
A
#
# COMPACT_ATOMS: atom_id res chain seq x y z
N MET A 1 -6.82 -1.66 6.18
CA MET A 1 -6.17 -0.31 6.26
C MET A 1 -7.23 0.68 6.70
N PHE A 2 -7.09 1.41 7.80
CA PHE A 2 -8.01 2.43 8.33
C PHE A 2 -9.45 1.99 8.68
N ASP A 3 -9.74 0.70 8.77
CA ASP A 3 -11.11 0.19 8.92
C ASP A 3 -11.84 0.78 10.15
N ASN A 4 -11.13 0.90 11.28
CA ASN A 4 -11.69 1.48 12.52
C ASN A 4 -12.05 2.98 12.35
N LEU A 5 -11.15 3.77 11.72
CA LEU A 5 -11.38 5.18 11.46
C LEU A 5 -12.52 5.37 10.45
N SER A 6 -12.52 4.61 9.37
CA SER A 6 -13.58 4.65 8.34
C SER A 6 -14.96 4.33 8.91
N ASP A 7 -15.07 3.30 9.75
CA ASP A 7 -16.32 2.93 10.42
C ASP A 7 -16.86 4.03 11.33
N LYS A 8 -15.98 4.70 12.09
CA LYS A 8 -16.37 5.79 12.99
C LYS A 8 -16.82 7.02 12.22
N LEU A 9 -16.09 7.36 11.14
CA LEU A 9 -16.47 8.47 10.27
C LEU A 9 -17.79 8.20 9.55
N ASP A 10 -18.01 6.98 9.06
CA ASP A 10 -19.26 6.62 8.41
C ASP A 10 -20.45 6.73 9.40
N LYS A 11 -20.28 6.26 10.65
CA LYS A 11 -21.29 6.46 11.71
C LYS A 11 -21.59 7.93 11.98
N ALA A 12 -20.56 8.78 12.03
CA ALA A 12 -20.74 10.22 12.20
C ALA A 12 -21.55 10.84 11.05
N PHE A 13 -21.31 10.42 9.81
CA PHE A 13 -22.06 10.91 8.65
C PHE A 13 -23.47 10.30 8.53
N HIS A 14 -23.71 9.10 9.08
CA HIS A 14 -25.05 8.52 9.11
C HIS A 14 -26.06 9.36 9.91
N ILE A 15 -25.59 10.10 10.91
CA ILE A 15 -26.42 11.03 11.68
C ILE A 15 -27.06 12.10 10.76
N LEU A 16 -26.33 12.50 9.70
CA LEU A 16 -26.83 13.49 8.73
C LEU A 16 -27.76 12.91 7.66
N LYS A 17 -27.58 11.63 7.30
CA LYS A 17 -28.39 11.00 6.23
C LYS A 17 -29.88 10.86 6.59
N GLY A 18 -30.24 10.94 7.87
CA GLY A 18 -31.63 10.84 8.35
C GLY A 18 -32.37 12.16 8.44
N HIS A 19 -31.75 13.30 8.26
CA HIS A 19 -32.36 14.61 8.43
C HIS A 19 -32.57 15.29 7.07
N GLY A 20 -33.78 15.54 6.70
CA GLY A 20 -34.18 16.23 5.45
C GLY A 20 -33.76 17.70 5.38
N LYS A 21 -33.36 18.30 6.52
CA LYS A 21 -32.73 19.64 6.61
C LYS A 21 -31.58 19.57 7.59
N ILE A 22 -30.42 20.03 7.16
CA ILE A 22 -29.23 20.16 8.02
C ILE A 22 -29.25 21.53 8.66
N THR A 23 -29.09 21.55 9.99
CA THR A 23 -28.96 22.77 10.79
C THR A 23 -27.51 22.97 11.22
N GLU A 24 -27.12 24.18 11.62
CA GLU A 24 -25.79 24.42 12.23
C GLU A 24 -25.49 23.48 13.40
N VAL A 25 -26.52 23.12 14.18
CA VAL A 25 -26.42 22.20 15.32
C VAL A 25 -26.01 20.82 14.83
N ASN A 26 -26.68 20.31 13.79
CA ASN A 26 -26.38 18.96 13.22
C ASN A 26 -24.98 18.89 12.63
N VAL A 27 -24.52 19.96 11.98
CA VAL A 27 -23.13 20.06 11.47
C VAL A 27 -22.14 20.05 12.65
N ALA A 28 -22.41 20.83 13.70
CA ALA A 28 -21.53 20.89 14.87
C ALA A 28 -21.44 19.54 15.59
N ASP A 29 -22.56 18.84 15.76
CA ASP A 29 -22.59 17.51 16.39
C ASP A 29 -21.85 16.47 15.53
N THR A 30 -22.07 16.46 14.22
CA THR A 30 -21.33 15.58 13.31
C THR A 30 -19.82 15.85 13.36
N LEU A 31 -19.39 17.11 13.31
CA LEU A 31 -17.97 17.46 13.38
C LEU A 31 -17.36 17.14 14.75
N LYS A 32 -18.15 17.13 15.83
CA LYS A 32 -17.71 16.64 17.14
C LYS A 32 -17.39 15.14 17.10
N GLU A 33 -18.26 14.34 16.48
CA GLU A 33 -18.00 12.90 16.30
C GLU A 33 -16.83 12.64 15.32
N VAL A 34 -16.70 13.41 14.25
CA VAL A 34 -15.53 13.36 13.35
C VAL A 34 -14.24 13.65 14.13
N ARG A 35 -14.22 14.69 14.98
CA ARG A 35 -13.07 14.98 15.85
C ARG A 35 -12.75 13.81 16.78
N ARG A 36 -13.77 13.21 17.38
CA ARG A 36 -13.59 12.05 18.24
C ARG A 36 -13.00 10.87 17.50
N ALA A 37 -13.48 10.60 16.27
CA ALA A 37 -12.93 9.54 15.43
C ALA A 37 -11.45 9.77 15.09
N LEU A 38 -11.06 11.01 14.80
CA LEU A 38 -9.65 11.38 14.55
C LEU A 38 -8.79 11.19 15.80
N LEU A 39 -9.27 11.59 16.97
CA LEU A 39 -8.54 11.40 18.24
C LEU A 39 -8.37 9.92 18.58
N ASP A 40 -9.40 9.11 18.37
CA ASP A 40 -9.35 7.66 18.56
C ASP A 40 -8.40 6.96 17.55
N ALA A 41 -8.13 7.62 16.42
CA ALA A 41 -7.13 7.21 15.43
C ALA A 41 -5.71 7.73 15.73
N ASP A 42 -5.45 8.24 16.92
CA ASP A 42 -4.17 8.82 17.36
C ASP A 42 -3.75 10.10 16.58
N VAL A 43 -4.70 10.84 16.02
CA VAL A 43 -4.41 12.18 15.48
C VAL A 43 -4.20 13.15 16.62
N ASN A 44 -3.21 14.02 16.50
CA ASN A 44 -2.94 15.06 17.50
C ASN A 44 -4.17 15.94 17.75
N PHE A 45 -4.46 16.26 19.02
CA PHE A 45 -5.64 17.02 19.43
C PHE A 45 -5.75 18.37 18.71
N LYS A 46 -4.64 19.11 18.60
CA LYS A 46 -4.62 20.41 17.92
C LYS A 46 -4.98 20.28 16.45
N ILE A 47 -4.38 19.28 15.77
CA ILE A 47 -4.67 19.00 14.35
C ILE A 47 -6.13 18.63 14.15
N ALA A 48 -6.68 17.73 14.97
CA ALA A 48 -8.08 17.31 14.89
C ALA A 48 -9.06 18.48 15.17
N LYS A 49 -8.70 19.39 16.09
CA LYS A 49 -9.47 20.60 16.38
C LYS A 49 -9.44 21.57 15.21
N ASP A 50 -8.25 21.90 14.71
CA ASP A 50 -8.06 22.85 13.60
C ASP A 50 -8.77 22.33 12.34
N PHE A 51 -8.65 21.05 12.04
CA PHE A 51 -9.35 20.37 10.94
C PHE A 51 -10.87 20.58 11.04
N THR A 52 -11.48 20.22 12.18
CA THR A 52 -12.95 20.36 12.32
C THR A 52 -13.42 21.81 12.33
N THR A 53 -12.57 22.74 12.77
CA THR A 53 -12.88 24.19 12.73
C THR A 53 -12.89 24.67 11.27
N LYS A 54 -11.88 24.33 10.47
CA LYS A 54 -11.83 24.69 9.05
C LYS A 54 -12.99 24.10 8.25
N VAL A 55 -13.34 22.80 8.48
CA VAL A 55 -14.50 22.20 7.82
C VAL A 55 -15.79 22.94 8.20
N LYS A 56 -15.97 23.33 9.49
CA LYS A 56 -17.12 24.10 9.94
C LYS A 56 -17.21 25.45 9.24
N GLU A 57 -16.11 26.19 9.16
CA GLU A 57 -16.04 27.51 8.49
C GLU A 57 -16.37 27.39 7.00
N LYS A 58 -15.81 26.39 6.31
CA LYS A 58 -16.13 26.12 4.91
C LYS A 58 -17.59 25.72 4.71
N ALA A 59 -18.17 24.93 5.62
CA ALA A 59 -19.56 24.51 5.57
C ALA A 59 -20.54 25.68 5.72
N ILE A 60 -20.25 26.60 6.60
CA ILE A 60 -21.06 27.83 6.80
C ILE A 60 -20.90 28.75 5.59
N GLY A 61 -19.66 28.97 5.09
CA GLY A 61 -19.38 29.88 3.98
C GLY A 61 -19.91 29.42 2.61
N GLN A 62 -20.22 28.13 2.44
CA GLN A 62 -20.73 27.57 1.17
C GLN A 62 -22.24 27.30 1.17
N ASP A 63 -22.99 27.89 2.09
CA ASP A 63 -24.44 27.68 2.22
C ASP A 63 -24.87 26.20 2.22
N VAL A 64 -24.06 25.31 2.87
CA VAL A 64 -24.33 23.87 2.96
C VAL A 64 -25.77 23.62 3.46
N LEU A 65 -26.28 24.53 4.26
CA LEU A 65 -27.61 24.47 4.86
C LEU A 65 -28.74 24.65 3.84
N THR A 66 -28.46 25.20 2.67
CA THR A 66 -29.46 25.54 1.64
C THR A 66 -29.42 24.61 0.42
N THR A 67 -28.44 23.71 0.33
CA THR A 67 -28.31 22.78 -0.78
C THR A 67 -29.29 21.61 -0.71
N LEU A 68 -29.59 21.01 -1.89
CA LEU A 68 -30.46 19.86 -2.02
C LEU A 68 -29.91 18.57 -1.35
N GLN A 69 -28.59 18.48 -1.16
CA GLN A 69 -27.92 17.31 -0.58
C GLN A 69 -26.80 17.73 0.41
N PRO A 70 -27.16 18.34 1.53
CA PRO A 70 -26.20 18.92 2.46
C PRO A 70 -25.23 17.91 3.07
N GLY A 71 -25.70 16.67 3.32
CA GLY A 71 -24.84 15.58 3.85
C GLY A 71 -23.72 15.20 2.89
N GLN A 72 -23.97 15.16 1.59
CA GLN A 72 -22.95 14.86 0.59
C GLN A 72 -21.92 15.99 0.47
N LEU A 73 -22.38 17.24 0.56
CA LEU A 73 -21.48 18.39 0.53
C LEU A 73 -20.56 18.41 1.75
N LEU A 74 -21.07 18.07 2.96
CA LEU A 74 -20.22 17.99 4.14
C LEU A 74 -19.19 16.86 4.03
N VAL A 75 -19.55 15.68 3.51
CA VAL A 75 -18.59 14.59 3.24
C VAL A 75 -17.52 15.04 2.25
N LYS A 76 -17.90 15.78 1.20
CA LYS A 76 -16.95 16.36 0.25
C LYS A 76 -15.99 17.34 0.93
N LEU A 77 -16.49 18.25 1.75
CA LEU A 77 -15.65 19.22 2.49
C LEU A 77 -14.68 18.51 3.44
N VAL A 78 -15.11 17.45 4.11
CA VAL A 78 -14.24 16.62 4.96
C VAL A 78 -13.18 15.93 4.11
N LYS A 79 -13.54 15.37 2.94
CA LYS A 79 -12.58 14.76 2.00
C LYS A 79 -11.54 15.79 1.56
N ASP A 80 -11.99 16.95 1.08
CA ASP A 80 -11.12 17.99 0.55
C ASP A 80 -10.13 18.47 1.64
N GLU A 81 -10.60 18.68 2.89
CA GLU A 81 -9.75 19.07 3.99
C GLU A 81 -8.80 17.95 4.46
N LEU A 82 -9.22 16.68 4.42
CA LEU A 82 -8.32 15.55 4.67
C LEU A 82 -7.22 15.48 3.61
N THR A 83 -7.56 15.68 2.35
CA THR A 83 -6.59 15.72 1.24
C THR A 83 -5.55 16.83 1.47
N GLU A 84 -6.01 18.04 1.79
CA GLU A 84 -5.14 19.18 2.09
C GLU A 84 -4.23 18.91 3.29
N LEU A 85 -4.78 18.34 4.37
CA LEU A 85 -4.07 17.99 5.59
C LEU A 85 -2.94 16.97 5.34
N MET A 86 -3.14 16.06 4.41
CA MET A 86 -2.14 15.03 4.02
C MET A 86 -1.16 15.52 2.95
N GLY A 87 -1.32 16.73 2.42
CA GLY A 87 -0.34 17.33 1.52
C GLY A 87 -0.90 17.94 0.23
N GLY A 88 -2.18 17.75 -0.07
CA GLY A 88 -2.85 18.24 -1.28
C GLY A 88 -2.41 17.49 -2.53
N ASP A 89 -1.21 17.77 -3.00
CA ASP A 89 -0.66 17.21 -4.24
C ASP A 89 0.28 16.02 -3.99
N VAL A 90 0.44 15.21 -5.05
CA VAL A 90 1.40 14.09 -5.07
C VAL A 90 2.83 14.60 -5.16
N ALA A 91 3.70 14.11 -4.29
CA ALA A 91 5.11 14.47 -4.28
C ALA A 91 5.98 13.34 -4.86
N GLY A 92 6.70 13.62 -5.94
CA GLY A 92 7.66 12.69 -6.53
C GLY A 92 9.02 12.67 -5.82
N VAL A 93 9.85 11.67 -6.16
CA VAL A 93 11.27 11.60 -5.74
C VAL A 93 12.12 12.46 -6.68
N ASN A 94 13.06 13.20 -6.10
CA ASN A 94 14.03 13.96 -6.87
C ASN A 94 15.14 13.04 -7.42
N LEU A 95 15.15 12.86 -8.72
CA LEU A 95 16.12 12.02 -9.44
C LEU A 95 17.02 12.86 -10.38
N SER A 96 17.34 14.08 -10.00
CA SER A 96 18.07 15.03 -10.87
C SER A 96 19.59 14.78 -10.96
N GLY A 97 20.17 13.94 -10.09
CA GLY A 97 21.59 13.62 -10.09
C GLY A 97 21.99 12.52 -11.10
N ASN A 98 23.29 12.39 -11.37
CA ASN A 98 23.85 11.26 -12.13
C ASN A 98 25.17 10.76 -11.47
N PRO A 99 25.12 9.74 -10.60
CA PRO A 99 23.91 9.11 -10.08
C PRO A 99 23.12 10.07 -9.16
N SER A 100 21.78 9.89 -9.10
CA SER A 100 20.96 10.47 -8.04
C SER A 100 21.19 9.71 -6.75
N VAL A 101 21.51 10.41 -5.67
CA VAL A 101 21.74 9.79 -4.35
C VAL A 101 20.51 9.96 -3.47
N ILE A 102 19.98 8.87 -2.96
CA ILE A 102 18.86 8.82 -2.04
C ILE A 102 19.36 8.30 -0.70
N LEU A 103 19.17 9.06 0.37
CA LEU A 103 19.53 8.67 1.72
C LEU A 103 18.28 8.19 2.46
N MET A 104 18.33 6.96 2.98
CA MET A 104 17.25 6.37 3.79
C MET A 104 17.57 6.57 5.27
N SER A 105 16.67 7.22 6.01
CA SER A 105 16.81 7.52 7.44
C SER A 105 15.63 7.03 8.26
N GLY A 106 15.81 6.82 9.57
CA GLY A 106 14.73 6.38 10.48
C GLY A 106 15.20 5.42 11.56
N LEU A 107 14.31 5.06 12.50
CA LEU A 107 14.62 4.17 13.61
C LEU A 107 14.79 2.71 13.18
N GLN A 108 15.37 1.90 14.07
CA GLN A 108 15.43 0.44 13.91
C GLN A 108 14.01 -0.13 13.88
N GLY A 109 13.78 -1.10 12.98
CA GLY A 109 12.46 -1.73 12.83
C GLY A 109 11.44 -0.92 12.03
N SER A 110 11.77 0.32 11.62
CA SER A 110 10.89 1.12 10.75
C SER A 110 10.76 0.58 9.32
N GLY A 111 11.54 -0.43 8.93
CA GLY A 111 11.47 -1.03 7.60
C GLY A 111 12.40 -0.43 6.55
N LYS A 112 13.42 0.38 6.93
CA LYS A 112 14.36 1.03 5.99
C LYS A 112 14.94 0.06 4.97
N THR A 113 15.62 -0.99 5.43
CA THR A 113 16.31 -1.97 4.57
C THR A 113 15.37 -2.63 3.57
N THR A 114 14.21 -3.09 4.05
CA THR A 114 13.18 -3.67 3.17
C THR A 114 12.65 -2.64 2.19
N PHE A 115 12.42 -1.41 2.65
CA PHE A 115 11.90 -0.35 1.78
C PHE A 115 12.95 0.17 0.80
N SER A 116 14.24 0.16 1.15
CA SER A 116 15.34 0.43 0.20
C SER A 116 15.28 -0.52 -1.00
N GLY A 117 15.03 -1.81 -0.76
CA GLY A 117 14.80 -2.78 -1.82
C GLY A 117 13.54 -2.53 -2.63
N LYS A 118 12.40 -2.25 -1.97
CA LYS A 118 11.14 -1.91 -2.65
C LYS A 118 11.30 -0.69 -3.55
N LEU A 119 11.96 0.36 -3.05
CA LEU A 119 12.23 1.58 -3.81
C LEU A 119 13.16 1.29 -5.00
N ALA A 120 14.21 0.49 -4.80
CA ALA A 120 15.09 0.05 -5.89
C ALA A 120 14.32 -0.71 -6.98
N ASN A 121 13.46 -1.66 -6.58
CA ASN A 121 12.61 -2.41 -7.49
C ASN A 121 11.63 -1.48 -8.25
N PHE A 122 10.98 -0.56 -7.55
CA PHE A 122 10.09 0.44 -8.15
C PHE A 122 10.82 1.32 -9.18
N LEU A 123 12.00 1.83 -8.83
CA LEU A 123 12.80 2.67 -9.73
C LEU A 123 13.31 1.90 -10.95
N LYS A 124 13.69 0.63 -10.78
CA LYS A 124 14.09 -0.26 -11.87
C LYS A 124 12.93 -0.56 -12.82
N THR A 125 11.78 -0.99 -12.27
CA THR A 125 10.67 -1.52 -13.08
C THR A 125 9.75 -0.43 -13.62
N LYS A 126 9.48 0.64 -12.84
CA LYS A 126 8.53 1.70 -13.20
C LYS A 126 9.19 2.95 -13.76
N LYS A 127 10.46 3.21 -13.43
CA LYS A 127 11.19 4.42 -13.86
C LYS A 127 12.37 4.13 -14.77
N ASN A 128 12.57 2.86 -15.12
CA ASN A 128 13.66 2.41 -16.00
C ASN A 128 15.05 2.92 -15.53
N LYS A 129 15.28 2.89 -14.20
CA LYS A 129 16.54 3.29 -13.59
C LYS A 129 17.43 2.06 -13.35
N LYS A 130 18.74 2.29 -13.20
CA LYS A 130 19.74 1.29 -12.80
C LYS A 130 20.21 1.63 -11.38
N PRO A 131 19.49 1.17 -10.32
CA PRO A 131 19.83 1.48 -8.94
C PRO A 131 20.97 0.61 -8.41
N LEU A 132 21.74 1.18 -7.47
CA LEU A 132 22.71 0.50 -6.61
C LEU A 132 22.23 0.66 -5.16
N LEU A 133 22.12 -0.44 -4.42
CA LEU A 133 21.89 -0.42 -2.99
C LEU A 133 23.20 -0.32 -2.23
N VAL A 134 23.26 0.43 -1.12
CA VAL A 134 24.49 0.62 -0.35
C VAL A 134 24.24 0.29 1.12
N ALA A 135 25.01 -0.66 1.67
CA ALA A 135 24.90 -1.11 3.05
C ALA A 135 25.76 -0.24 3.98
N CYS A 136 25.17 0.74 4.64
CA CYS A 136 25.81 1.61 5.64
C CYS A 136 25.41 1.30 7.10
N ASP A 137 24.67 0.22 7.37
CA ASP A 137 24.43 -0.27 8.74
C ASP A 137 25.62 -1.13 9.19
N ILE A 138 26.68 -0.47 9.63
CA ILE A 138 27.93 -1.12 10.04
C ILE A 138 27.87 -1.82 11.41
N TYR A 139 26.82 -1.53 12.20
CA TYR A 139 26.67 -2.06 13.56
C TYR A 139 26.03 -3.45 13.59
N ARG A 140 25.33 -3.81 12.52
CA ARG A 140 24.59 -5.07 12.43
C ARG A 140 24.97 -5.85 11.18
N PRO A 141 25.91 -6.82 11.31
CA PRO A 141 26.30 -7.67 10.16
C PRO A 141 25.09 -8.36 9.49
N ALA A 142 24.08 -8.72 10.28
CA ALA A 142 22.82 -9.28 9.77
C ALA A 142 22.05 -8.30 8.84
N ALA A 143 22.14 -6.98 9.06
CA ALA A 143 21.49 -5.99 8.20
C ALA A 143 22.16 -5.89 6.82
N ILE A 144 23.51 -5.98 6.78
CA ILE A 144 24.27 -6.04 5.53
C ILE A 144 23.84 -7.27 4.72
N ASN A 145 23.80 -8.44 5.37
CA ASN A 145 23.36 -9.68 4.72
C ASN A 145 21.89 -9.59 4.27
N GLN A 146 21.03 -8.99 5.08
CA GLN A 146 19.62 -8.77 4.71
C GLN A 146 19.50 -7.92 3.45
N LEU A 147 20.29 -6.85 3.32
CA LEU A 147 20.26 -6.01 2.13
C LEU A 147 20.74 -6.77 0.89
N HIS A 148 21.75 -7.65 1.01
CA HIS A 148 22.19 -8.54 -0.08
C HIS A 148 21.06 -9.51 -0.50
N VAL A 149 20.41 -10.16 0.45
CA VAL A 149 19.26 -11.05 0.15
C VAL A 149 18.16 -10.29 -0.59
N VAL A 150 17.85 -9.08 -0.16
CA VAL A 150 16.87 -8.21 -0.83
C VAL A 150 17.34 -7.82 -2.23
N GLY A 151 18.61 -7.45 -2.39
CA GLY A 151 19.20 -7.12 -3.68
C GLY A 151 19.14 -8.28 -4.68
N ASP A 152 19.51 -9.49 -4.23
CA ASP A 152 19.46 -10.71 -5.04
C ASP A 152 18.03 -11.03 -5.48
N GLN A 153 17.07 -10.90 -4.57
CA GLN A 153 15.64 -11.15 -4.85
C GLN A 153 15.09 -10.28 -5.99
N ILE A 154 15.54 -9.03 -6.10
CA ILE A 154 15.09 -8.08 -7.13
C ILE A 154 16.08 -7.90 -8.28
N GLY A 155 17.20 -8.61 -8.25
CA GLY A 155 18.28 -8.49 -9.24
C GLY A 155 18.87 -7.09 -9.31
N VAL A 156 19.19 -6.50 -8.14
CA VAL A 156 19.84 -5.20 -7.96
C VAL A 156 21.14 -5.39 -7.19
N GLU A 157 22.23 -4.79 -7.70
CA GLU A 157 23.55 -4.88 -7.08
C GLU A 157 23.56 -4.16 -5.71
N VAL A 158 24.27 -4.77 -4.74
CA VAL A 158 24.48 -4.21 -3.40
C VAL A 158 25.98 -3.95 -3.20
N TYR A 159 26.31 -2.71 -2.91
CA TYR A 159 27.66 -2.30 -2.51
C TYR A 159 27.80 -2.40 -0.99
N SER A 160 28.84 -3.06 -0.52
CA SER A 160 29.16 -3.18 0.91
C SER A 160 30.67 -3.28 1.14
N GLU A 161 31.13 -2.77 2.26
CA GLU A 161 32.51 -2.88 2.77
C GLU A 161 32.47 -3.43 4.20
N PRO A 162 32.35 -4.75 4.42
CA PRO A 162 32.10 -5.32 5.76
C PRO A 162 33.18 -4.98 6.80
N GLU A 163 34.43 -4.81 6.36
CA GLU A 163 35.55 -4.47 7.24
C GLU A 163 35.65 -2.98 7.55
N ASN A 164 35.03 -2.13 6.74
CA ASN A 164 35.05 -0.69 6.92
C ASN A 164 34.01 -0.27 7.99
N LYS A 165 34.47 0.42 9.03
CA LYS A 165 33.62 0.92 10.12
C LYS A 165 33.26 2.39 10.01
N ASN A 166 33.45 2.98 8.82
CA ASN A 166 33.13 4.38 8.55
C ASN A 166 31.99 4.49 7.51
N PRO A 167 30.74 4.71 7.93
CA PRO A 167 29.62 4.77 7.00
C PRO A 167 29.72 5.93 5.99
N VAL A 168 30.40 7.00 6.34
CA VAL A 168 30.67 8.14 5.43
C VAL A 168 31.54 7.71 4.28
N GLU A 169 32.63 7.00 4.57
CA GLU A 169 33.57 6.50 3.56
C GLU A 169 32.92 5.46 2.65
N ILE A 170 32.17 4.50 3.23
CA ILE A 170 31.41 3.51 2.48
C ILE A 170 30.47 4.18 1.47
N ALA A 171 29.68 5.16 1.92
CA ALA A 171 28.75 5.88 1.07
C ALA A 171 29.45 6.65 -0.07
N GLN A 172 30.57 7.31 0.22
CA GLN A 172 31.36 8.03 -0.80
C GLN A 172 31.99 7.08 -1.82
N ASN A 173 32.54 5.93 -1.37
CA ASN A 173 33.12 4.92 -2.24
C ASN A 173 32.04 4.27 -3.12
N ALA A 174 30.86 4.00 -2.57
CA ALA A 174 29.70 3.50 -3.33
C ALA A 174 29.29 4.47 -4.46
N ILE A 175 29.30 5.78 -4.21
CA ILE A 175 28.99 6.79 -5.24
C ILE A 175 30.04 6.80 -6.34
N LYS A 176 31.33 6.64 -5.99
CA LYS A 176 32.42 6.50 -6.98
C LYS A 176 32.24 5.22 -7.80
N HIS A 177 31.95 4.10 -7.13
CA HIS A 177 31.65 2.82 -7.78
C HIS A 177 30.45 2.93 -8.73
N ALA A 178 29.38 3.59 -8.30
CA ALA A 178 28.20 3.81 -9.12
C ALA A 178 28.52 4.57 -10.41
N LYS A 179 29.29 5.65 -10.31
CA LYS A 179 29.73 6.44 -11.47
C LYS A 179 30.58 5.62 -12.45
N ALA A 180 31.50 4.79 -11.93
CA ALA A 180 32.40 3.97 -12.75
C ALA A 180 31.65 2.84 -13.49
N ASN A 181 30.55 2.31 -12.90
CA ASN A 181 29.82 1.16 -13.42
C ASN A 181 28.45 1.52 -14.06
N GLY A 182 28.18 2.81 -14.28
CA GLY A 182 27.01 3.29 -14.99
C GLY A 182 25.68 3.09 -14.24
N PHE A 183 25.71 3.06 -12.90
CA PHE A 183 24.50 3.18 -12.09
C PHE A 183 24.03 4.64 -12.08
N ASN A 184 22.74 4.84 -12.22
CA ASN A 184 22.18 6.20 -12.27
C ASN A 184 21.39 6.60 -11.03
N VAL A 185 21.17 5.66 -10.08
CA VAL A 185 20.62 5.91 -8.76
C VAL A 185 21.43 5.15 -7.71
N VAL A 186 21.69 5.78 -6.57
CA VAL A 186 22.32 5.17 -5.39
C VAL A 186 21.38 5.32 -4.21
N ILE A 187 20.99 4.21 -3.57
CA ILE A 187 20.13 4.20 -2.38
C ILE A 187 20.98 3.78 -1.19
N VAL A 188 21.22 4.70 -0.28
CA VAL A 188 22.04 4.50 0.91
C VAL A 188 21.18 4.08 2.09
N ASP A 189 21.25 2.80 2.47
CA ASP A 189 20.56 2.23 3.64
C ASP A 189 21.41 2.44 4.89
N THR A 190 20.95 3.28 5.81
CA THR A 190 21.69 3.64 7.02
C THR A 190 21.29 2.82 8.24
N ALA A 191 22.17 2.80 9.24
CA ALA A 191 21.86 2.25 10.53
C ALA A 191 20.61 2.90 11.16
N GLY A 192 19.89 2.13 11.97
CA GLY A 192 18.84 2.64 12.84
C GLY A 192 19.06 2.14 14.25
N ARG A 193 18.81 2.99 15.25
CA ARG A 193 18.80 2.60 16.66
C ARG A 193 17.36 2.53 17.17
N LEU A 194 17.18 1.95 18.35
CA LEU A 194 15.84 1.75 18.95
C LEU A 194 15.18 3.06 19.37
N ALA A 195 15.97 4.08 19.65
CA ALA A 195 15.49 5.40 20.03
C ALA A 195 16.34 6.49 19.37
N VAL A 196 15.81 7.69 19.32
CA VAL A 196 16.56 8.87 18.88
C VAL A 196 17.61 9.20 19.93
N ASP A 197 18.88 9.06 19.58
CA ASP A 197 20.01 9.47 20.41
C ASP A 197 20.97 10.39 19.62
N GLN A 198 21.76 11.18 20.35
CA GLN A 198 22.62 12.18 19.73
C GLN A 198 23.70 11.56 18.84
N GLU A 199 24.27 10.42 19.22
CA GLU A 199 25.34 9.77 18.46
C GLU A 199 24.87 9.31 17.08
N MET A 200 23.67 8.70 17.01
CA MET A 200 23.04 8.30 15.75
C MET A 200 22.73 9.52 14.88
N MET A 201 22.19 10.58 15.52
CA MET A 201 21.82 11.79 14.76
C MET A 201 23.06 12.51 14.21
N ASP A 202 24.16 12.54 14.95
CA ASP A 202 25.43 13.08 14.49
C ASP A 202 26.04 12.24 13.36
N GLU A 203 25.93 10.90 13.44
CA GLU A 203 26.42 10.00 12.40
C GLU A 203 25.66 10.21 11.09
N ILE A 204 24.34 10.18 11.14
CA ILE A 204 23.55 10.33 9.92
C ILE A 204 23.69 11.74 9.33
N ALA A 205 23.87 12.77 10.17
CA ALA A 205 24.15 14.13 9.72
C ALA A 205 25.52 14.22 9.01
N ARG A 206 26.55 13.51 9.50
CA ARG A 206 27.86 13.40 8.83
C ARG A 206 27.75 12.72 7.48
N VAL A 207 27.02 11.60 7.39
CA VAL A 207 26.78 10.90 6.12
C VAL A 207 26.06 11.84 5.15
N HIS A 208 24.93 12.45 5.57
CA HIS A 208 24.16 13.38 4.76
C HIS A 208 25.02 14.53 4.21
N LYS A 209 25.81 15.19 5.07
CA LYS A 209 26.71 16.27 4.67
C LYS A 209 27.78 15.83 3.66
N ALA A 210 28.30 14.61 3.82
CA ALA A 210 29.38 14.10 2.99
C ALA A 210 28.93 13.68 1.59
N ILE A 211 27.71 13.15 1.44
CA ILE A 211 27.21 12.65 0.15
C ILE A 211 26.28 13.64 -0.56
N GLN A 212 25.78 14.66 0.13
CA GLN A 212 24.84 15.67 -0.39
C GLN A 212 23.73 15.05 -1.25
N PRO A 213 22.86 14.22 -0.65
CA PRO A 213 21.86 13.47 -1.40
C PRO A 213 20.89 14.42 -2.11
N GLN A 214 20.41 14.03 -3.29
CA GLN A 214 19.33 14.73 -3.98
C GLN A 214 17.99 14.51 -3.30
N GLU A 215 17.88 13.43 -2.52
CA GLU A 215 16.67 13.08 -1.80
C GLU A 215 17.04 12.42 -0.46
N THR A 216 16.48 12.94 0.63
CA THR A 216 16.55 12.31 1.95
C THR A 216 15.16 11.86 2.35
N LEU A 217 14.98 10.56 2.53
CA LEU A 217 13.69 9.97 2.86
C LEU A 217 13.69 9.46 4.30
N PHE A 218 12.73 9.92 5.08
CA PHE A 218 12.50 9.45 6.43
C PHE A 218 11.49 8.29 6.43
N VAL A 219 11.93 7.12 6.88
CA VAL A 219 11.13 5.88 6.93
C VAL A 219 10.59 5.68 8.33
N VAL A 220 9.28 5.58 8.44
CA VAL A 220 8.61 5.44 9.73
C VAL A 220 7.53 4.36 9.68
N ASP A 221 7.40 3.62 10.78
CA ASP A 221 6.35 2.63 10.98
C ASP A 221 5.02 3.32 11.31
N SER A 222 4.02 3.13 10.45
CA SER A 222 2.70 3.75 10.62
C SER A 222 1.91 3.21 11.82
N MET A 223 2.32 2.06 12.38
CA MET A 223 1.68 1.46 13.56
C MET A 223 2.07 2.16 14.88
N THR A 224 3.13 2.96 14.89
CA THR A 224 3.63 3.64 16.09
C THR A 224 2.84 4.91 16.46
N GLY A 225 1.81 5.26 15.69
CA GLY A 225 0.88 6.35 16.02
C GLY A 225 1.59 7.71 16.22
N GLN A 226 1.35 8.35 17.37
CA GLN A 226 1.93 9.67 17.68
C GLN A 226 3.46 9.64 17.82
N ASP A 227 4.07 8.52 18.21
CA ASP A 227 5.53 8.38 18.29
C ASP A 227 6.20 8.49 16.92
N ALA A 228 5.52 8.06 15.86
CA ALA A 228 5.96 8.29 14.48
C ALA A 228 6.13 9.79 14.19
N VAL A 229 5.18 10.60 14.63
CA VAL A 229 5.17 12.06 14.43
C VAL A 229 6.28 12.74 15.22
N ASN A 230 6.48 12.35 16.48
CA ASN A 230 7.53 12.88 17.35
C ASN A 230 8.92 12.55 16.80
N THR A 231 9.10 11.30 16.34
CA THR A 231 10.35 10.86 15.72
C THR A 231 10.61 11.60 14.42
N ALA A 232 9.60 11.77 13.57
CA ALA A 232 9.72 12.54 12.33
C ALA A 232 10.18 13.97 12.59
N LYS A 233 9.65 14.61 13.63
CA LYS A 233 10.07 15.95 14.03
C LYS A 233 11.54 15.98 14.42
N ALA A 234 11.99 15.09 15.29
CA ALA A 234 13.39 15.04 15.73
C ALA A 234 14.37 14.85 14.55
N PHE A 235 14.06 13.96 13.61
CA PHE A 235 14.85 13.77 12.40
C PHE A 235 14.81 14.99 11.47
N ASN A 236 13.64 15.64 11.32
CA ASN A 236 13.50 16.79 10.47
C ASN A 236 14.29 18.00 10.98
N ASP A 237 14.34 18.20 12.28
CA ASP A 237 15.07 19.31 12.92
C ASP A 237 16.59 19.22 12.63
N ILE A 238 17.14 18.02 12.39
CA ILE A 238 18.57 17.81 12.12
C ILE A 238 18.87 17.62 10.62
N LEU A 239 18.10 16.79 9.92
CA LEU A 239 18.38 16.43 8.53
C LEU A 239 17.63 17.29 7.52
N ASN A 240 16.54 17.95 7.93
CA ASN A 240 15.62 18.65 7.03
C ASN A 240 15.28 17.78 5.80
N PHE A 241 14.86 16.52 6.05
CA PHE A 241 14.61 15.53 5.01
C PHE A 241 13.55 16.02 3.99
N ASP A 242 13.52 15.40 2.80
CA ASP A 242 12.70 15.86 1.67
C ASP A 242 11.34 15.18 1.60
N GLY A 243 11.18 14.03 2.22
CA GLY A 243 9.92 13.30 2.22
C GLY A 243 9.87 12.16 3.23
N VAL A 244 8.65 11.68 3.45
CA VAL A 244 8.34 10.61 4.40
C VAL A 244 7.88 9.36 3.66
N ILE A 245 8.28 8.22 4.17
CA ILE A 245 7.79 6.90 3.77
C ILE A 245 7.05 6.29 4.96
N LEU A 246 5.81 5.91 4.76
CA LEU A 246 5.03 5.17 5.75
C LEU A 246 5.10 3.67 5.44
N THR A 247 5.63 2.89 6.35
CA THR A 247 5.68 1.43 6.23
C THR A 247 4.57 0.76 7.04
N LYS A 248 4.33 -0.53 6.78
CA LYS A 248 3.37 -1.39 7.50
C LYS A 248 1.94 -0.87 7.51
N LEU A 249 1.52 -0.22 6.42
CA LEU A 249 0.16 0.30 6.29
C LEU A 249 -0.88 -0.83 6.15
N ASP A 250 -0.45 -2.04 5.80
CA ASP A 250 -1.22 -3.29 5.76
C ASP A 250 -1.57 -3.83 7.15
N GLY A 251 -0.87 -3.40 8.20
CA GLY A 251 -1.16 -3.73 9.59
C GLY A 251 -2.43 -3.04 10.12
N ASP A 252 -2.73 -3.27 11.40
CA ASP A 252 -3.83 -2.60 12.12
C ASP A 252 -3.43 -1.15 12.47
N THR A 253 -3.36 -0.30 11.45
CA THR A 253 -2.99 1.10 11.62
C THR A 253 -4.23 1.95 11.91
N ARG A 254 -4.13 2.80 12.93
CA ARG A 254 -5.19 3.76 13.27
C ARG A 254 -5.25 4.94 12.30
N GLY A 255 -4.18 5.15 11.49
CA GLY A 255 -4.12 6.19 10.46
C GLY A 255 -3.63 7.56 10.93
N GLY A 256 -3.50 7.78 12.23
CA GLY A 256 -3.14 9.08 12.79
C GLY A 256 -1.78 9.60 12.35
N ALA A 257 -0.79 8.70 12.17
CA ALA A 257 0.52 9.07 11.65
C ALA A 257 0.43 9.67 10.24
N ALA A 258 -0.32 9.01 9.32
CA ALA A 258 -0.50 9.49 7.95
C ALA A 258 -1.14 10.88 7.89
N ILE A 259 -2.12 11.13 8.77
CA ILE A 259 -2.83 12.41 8.86
C ILE A 259 -1.95 13.49 9.50
N SER A 260 -1.14 13.14 10.51
CA SER A 260 -0.47 14.13 11.37
C SER A 260 0.93 14.52 10.90
N ILE A 261 1.69 13.63 10.26
CA ILE A 261 3.11 13.84 9.93
C ILE A 261 3.30 15.10 9.08
N LYS A 262 2.54 15.22 7.98
CA LYS A 262 2.66 16.39 7.08
C LYS A 262 2.47 17.70 7.84
N SER A 263 1.47 17.77 8.73
CA SER A 263 1.15 18.98 9.49
C SER A 263 2.23 19.34 10.51
N VAL A 264 2.98 18.36 11.05
CA VAL A 264 4.00 18.58 12.07
C VAL A 264 5.36 18.92 11.47
N VAL A 265 5.78 18.18 10.42
CA VAL A 265 7.12 18.38 9.84
C VAL A 265 7.11 19.18 8.56
N ASN A 266 5.96 19.53 8.03
CA ASN A 266 5.76 20.23 6.76
C ASN A 266 6.50 19.57 5.57
N LYS A 267 6.61 18.24 5.58
CA LYS A 267 7.23 17.44 4.52
C LYS A 267 6.20 16.49 3.91
N PRO A 268 6.23 16.28 2.58
CA PRO A 268 5.27 15.40 1.93
C PRO A 268 5.50 13.94 2.29
N ILE A 269 4.43 13.16 2.37
CA ILE A 269 4.52 11.71 2.29
C ILE A 269 4.67 11.37 0.81
N LYS A 270 5.69 10.57 0.46
CA LYS A 270 5.98 10.22 -0.94
C LYS A 270 5.59 8.79 -1.29
N PHE A 271 5.79 7.88 -0.36
CA PHE A 271 5.48 6.47 -0.56
C PHE A 271 4.85 5.83 0.66
N VAL A 272 4.16 4.71 0.41
CA VAL A 272 3.62 3.81 1.43
C VAL A 272 4.02 2.37 1.14
N GLY A 273 4.31 1.61 2.20
CA GLY A 273 4.50 0.16 2.14
C GLY A 273 3.21 -0.53 2.56
N THR A 274 2.69 -1.39 1.68
CA THR A 274 1.37 -2.03 1.81
C THR A 274 1.47 -3.55 1.92
N GLY A 275 2.58 -4.07 2.42
CA GLY A 275 2.81 -5.50 2.61
C GLY A 275 4.28 -5.86 2.61
N GLU A 276 4.62 -7.13 2.71
CA GLU A 276 6.01 -7.61 2.81
C GLU A 276 6.70 -7.80 1.45
N LYS A 277 5.95 -8.05 0.37
CA LYS A 277 6.49 -8.29 -0.96
C LYS A 277 7.24 -7.06 -1.51
N MET A 278 8.23 -7.29 -2.37
CA MET A 278 9.04 -6.21 -2.97
C MET A 278 8.23 -5.28 -3.90
N GLU A 279 7.11 -5.75 -4.42
CA GLU A 279 6.16 -4.98 -5.23
C GLU A 279 5.17 -4.18 -4.38
N ALA A 280 5.08 -4.45 -3.07
CA ALA A 280 4.14 -3.81 -2.15
C ALA A 280 4.64 -2.41 -1.73
N ILE A 281 4.74 -1.53 -2.71
CA ILE A 281 5.07 -0.11 -2.60
C ILE A 281 4.11 0.68 -3.48
N ASP A 282 3.49 1.71 -2.93
CA ASP A 282 2.63 2.63 -3.67
C ASP A 282 3.13 4.07 -3.50
N VAL A 283 2.94 4.89 -4.53
CA VAL A 283 3.06 6.34 -4.41
C VAL A 283 1.92 6.84 -3.51
N PHE A 284 2.21 7.78 -2.65
CA PHE A 284 1.20 8.37 -1.78
C PHE A 284 0.36 9.40 -2.55
N TYR A 285 -0.92 9.12 -2.71
CA TYR A 285 -1.92 10.00 -3.30
C TYR A 285 -2.83 10.53 -2.21
N PRO A 286 -2.70 11.79 -1.77
CA PRO A 286 -3.49 12.34 -0.66
C PRO A 286 -5.02 12.23 -0.86
N ASP A 287 -5.51 12.49 -2.06
CA ASP A 287 -6.92 12.40 -2.43
C ASP A 287 -7.48 10.96 -2.33
N ARG A 288 -6.75 9.98 -2.89
CA ARG A 288 -7.12 8.55 -2.81
C ARG A 288 -7.07 8.05 -1.37
N MET A 289 -6.10 8.53 -0.58
CA MET A 289 -5.99 8.18 0.82
C MET A 289 -7.15 8.75 1.64
N ALA A 290 -7.58 9.98 1.35
CA ALA A 290 -8.78 10.57 1.95
C ALA A 290 -10.05 9.77 1.62
N GLU A 291 -10.19 9.31 0.36
CA GLU A 291 -11.30 8.42 -0.06
C GLU A 291 -11.30 7.10 0.71
N ARG A 292 -10.12 6.47 0.88
CA ARG A 292 -9.99 5.23 1.67
C ARG A 292 -10.38 5.44 3.13
N ILE A 293 -9.91 6.53 3.75
CA ILE A 293 -10.25 6.91 5.13
C ILE A 293 -11.76 7.11 5.29
N LEU A 294 -12.44 7.67 4.29
CA LEU A 294 -13.89 7.88 4.30
C LEU A 294 -14.71 6.65 3.88
N GLY A 295 -14.06 5.51 3.63
CA GLY A 295 -14.73 4.28 3.19
C GLY A 295 -15.33 4.36 1.78
N MET A 296 -14.90 5.32 0.98
CA MET A 296 -15.36 5.51 -0.41
C MET A 296 -14.66 4.58 -1.41
N GLY A 297 -13.65 3.81 -0.94
CA GLY A 297 -12.82 2.96 -1.77
C GLY A 297 -11.72 3.72 -2.50
N ASP A 298 -11.05 3.03 -3.42
CA ASP A 298 -10.00 3.60 -4.29
C ASP A 298 -10.02 2.87 -5.64
N VAL A 299 -11.07 3.11 -6.40
CA VAL A 299 -11.29 2.44 -7.69
C VAL A 299 -10.19 2.76 -8.69
N VAL A 300 -9.60 3.96 -8.63
CA VAL A 300 -8.53 4.38 -9.56
C VAL A 300 -7.29 3.52 -9.35
N SER A 301 -6.81 3.37 -8.10
CA SER A 301 -5.67 2.48 -7.80
C SER A 301 -5.96 1.02 -8.14
N LEU A 302 -7.19 0.55 -7.94
CA LEU A 302 -7.58 -0.81 -8.32
C LEU A 302 -7.48 -1.02 -9.83
N VAL A 303 -7.99 -0.07 -10.63
CA VAL A 303 -7.92 -0.12 -12.10
C VAL A 303 -6.48 -0.02 -12.59
N GLU A 304 -5.66 0.87 -12.02
CA GLU A 304 -4.23 1.01 -12.36
C GLU A 304 -3.49 -0.31 -12.10
N ARG A 305 -3.67 -0.93 -10.93
CA ARG A 305 -3.07 -2.24 -10.61
C ARG A 305 -3.55 -3.36 -11.54
N ALA A 306 -4.84 -3.35 -11.89
CA ALA A 306 -5.38 -4.30 -12.86
C ALA A 306 -4.73 -4.11 -14.23
N GLN A 307 -4.62 -2.88 -14.72
CA GLN A 307 -3.99 -2.58 -16.03
C GLN A 307 -2.51 -2.97 -16.08
N GLU A 308 -1.76 -2.79 -15.00
CA GLU A 308 -0.34 -3.17 -14.93
C GLU A 308 -0.11 -4.68 -15.03
N GLN A 309 -1.08 -5.49 -14.57
CA GLN A 309 -1.01 -6.95 -14.62
C GLN A 309 -1.74 -7.54 -15.84
N PHE A 310 -2.38 -6.66 -16.64
CA PHE A 310 -3.23 -7.09 -17.75
C PHE A 310 -2.38 -7.28 -19.02
N ASP A 311 -2.21 -8.54 -19.41
CA ASP A 311 -1.65 -8.91 -20.70
C ASP A 311 -2.79 -9.01 -21.74
N GLU A 312 -2.82 -8.09 -22.71
CA GLU A 312 -3.84 -8.07 -23.75
C GLU A 312 -3.88 -9.37 -24.56
N GLU A 313 -2.74 -10.01 -24.80
CA GLU A 313 -2.70 -11.28 -25.52
C GLU A 313 -3.29 -12.44 -24.69
N GLU A 314 -2.97 -12.50 -23.40
CA GLU A 314 -3.57 -13.49 -22.50
C GLU A 314 -5.07 -13.28 -22.36
N ALA A 315 -5.52 -12.04 -22.24
CA ALA A 315 -6.94 -11.71 -22.17
C ALA A 315 -7.69 -12.10 -23.45
N ARG A 316 -7.12 -11.84 -24.63
CA ARG A 316 -7.71 -12.27 -25.92
C ARG A 316 -7.74 -13.79 -26.07
N LYS A 317 -6.71 -14.50 -25.61
CA LYS A 317 -6.67 -15.97 -25.57
C LYS A 317 -7.75 -16.52 -24.64
N LEU A 318 -7.88 -15.96 -23.46
CA LEU A 318 -8.89 -16.34 -22.47
C LEU A 318 -10.32 -16.11 -23.03
N GLN A 319 -10.55 -14.95 -23.63
CA GLN A 319 -11.84 -14.61 -24.25
C GLN A 319 -12.24 -15.62 -25.34
N LYS A 320 -11.29 -16.05 -26.19
CA LYS A 320 -11.52 -17.07 -27.21
C LYS A 320 -11.82 -18.44 -26.59
N LYS A 321 -11.13 -18.83 -25.50
CA LYS A 321 -11.38 -20.10 -24.78
C LYS A 321 -12.77 -20.12 -24.13
N ILE A 322 -13.19 -19.01 -23.50
CA ILE A 322 -14.52 -18.89 -22.89
C ILE A 322 -15.62 -19.01 -23.97
N ALA A 323 -15.43 -18.32 -25.10
CA ALA A 323 -16.37 -18.38 -26.23
C ALA A 323 -16.52 -19.80 -26.81
N LYS A 324 -15.43 -20.60 -26.79
CA LYS A 324 -15.41 -22.00 -27.26
C LYS A 324 -15.78 -23.02 -26.20
N ASN A 325 -16.14 -22.61 -24.97
CA ASN A 325 -16.36 -23.50 -23.82
C ASN A 325 -15.11 -24.34 -23.43
N GLU A 326 -13.92 -23.81 -23.68
CA GLU A 326 -12.63 -24.45 -23.39
C GLU A 326 -11.98 -23.90 -22.10
N PHE A 327 -12.70 -23.11 -21.30
CA PHE A 327 -12.21 -22.58 -20.01
C PHE A 327 -12.03 -23.71 -19.00
N GLY A 328 -10.79 -23.90 -18.52
CA GLY A 328 -10.40 -24.98 -17.63
C GLY A 328 -9.79 -24.49 -16.32
N PHE A 329 -9.39 -25.43 -15.45
CA PHE A 329 -8.73 -25.12 -14.18
C PHE A 329 -7.33 -24.52 -14.36
N ASP A 330 -6.63 -24.77 -15.47
CA ASP A 330 -5.36 -24.11 -15.76
C ASP A 330 -5.58 -22.60 -16.00
N ASP A 331 -6.65 -22.23 -16.71
CA ASP A 331 -7.00 -20.82 -16.93
C ASP A 331 -7.43 -20.15 -15.62
N PHE A 332 -8.18 -20.88 -14.79
CA PHE A 332 -8.58 -20.40 -13.47
C PHE A 332 -7.38 -20.16 -12.56
N LEU A 333 -6.41 -21.09 -12.56
CA LEU A 333 -5.17 -20.94 -11.80
C LEU A 333 -4.37 -19.69 -12.24
N THR A 334 -4.30 -19.45 -13.57
CA THR A 334 -3.65 -18.25 -14.12
C THR A 334 -4.35 -16.98 -13.62
N GLN A 335 -5.69 -16.95 -13.58
CA GLN A 335 -6.42 -15.80 -13.03
C GLN A 335 -6.15 -15.58 -11.53
N ILE A 336 -6.11 -16.66 -10.73
CA ILE A 336 -5.74 -16.55 -9.30
C ILE A 336 -4.33 -15.97 -9.15
N GLN A 337 -3.37 -16.41 -9.97
CA GLN A 337 -2.00 -15.92 -9.93
C GLN A 337 -1.91 -14.45 -10.32
N GLN A 338 -2.69 -13.98 -11.31
CA GLN A 338 -2.77 -12.58 -11.70
C GLN A 338 -3.33 -11.72 -10.54
N VAL A 339 -4.41 -12.17 -9.90
CA VAL A 339 -4.97 -11.47 -8.72
C VAL A 339 -3.96 -11.41 -7.57
N LYS A 340 -3.23 -12.50 -7.30
CA LYS A 340 -2.16 -12.51 -6.28
C LYS A 340 -1.03 -11.52 -6.57
N LYS A 341 -0.72 -11.27 -7.84
CA LYS A 341 0.28 -10.28 -8.25
C LYS A 341 -0.19 -8.84 -8.03
N MET A 342 -1.50 -8.58 -8.04
CA MET A 342 -2.05 -7.24 -7.79
C MET A 342 -1.89 -6.77 -6.33
N GLY A 343 -1.58 -7.67 -5.40
CA GLY A 343 -1.34 -7.36 -3.98
C GLY A 343 -2.14 -8.25 -3.02
N ASN A 344 -2.26 -7.76 -1.76
CA ASN A 344 -3.02 -8.45 -0.73
C ASN A 344 -4.53 -8.35 -1.02
N MET A 345 -5.26 -9.47 -0.89
CA MET A 345 -6.71 -9.52 -1.15
C MET A 345 -7.52 -8.56 -0.27
N LYS A 346 -7.13 -8.41 1.00
CA LYS A 346 -7.80 -7.50 1.93
C LYS A 346 -7.70 -6.05 1.45
N ASP A 347 -6.54 -5.66 0.92
CA ASP A 347 -6.34 -4.32 0.34
C ASP A 347 -7.17 -4.12 -0.93
N LEU A 348 -7.19 -5.12 -1.83
CA LEU A 348 -7.96 -5.04 -3.07
C LEU A 348 -9.46 -4.91 -2.79
N VAL A 349 -9.98 -5.67 -1.84
CA VAL A 349 -11.38 -5.56 -1.38
C VAL A 349 -11.65 -4.19 -0.76
N GLY A 350 -10.71 -3.66 0.02
CA GLY A 350 -10.79 -2.32 0.60
C GLY A 350 -10.84 -1.17 -0.43
N MET A 351 -10.36 -1.40 -1.66
CA MET A 351 -10.43 -0.44 -2.75
C MET A 351 -11.80 -0.38 -3.43
N ILE A 352 -12.64 -1.40 -3.25
CA ILE A 352 -13.98 -1.45 -3.83
C ILE A 352 -14.96 -0.74 -2.89
N PRO A 353 -15.69 0.29 -3.36
CA PRO A 353 -16.67 1.00 -2.54
C PRO A 353 -17.72 0.05 -1.94
N GLY A 354 -17.86 0.08 -0.61
CA GLY A 354 -18.85 -0.73 0.12
C GLY A 354 -18.50 -2.22 0.31
N ALA A 355 -17.49 -2.75 -0.37
CA ALA A 355 -17.14 -4.17 -0.27
C ALA A 355 -16.55 -4.51 1.12
N SER A 356 -15.80 -3.60 1.72
CA SER A 356 -15.25 -3.77 3.08
C SER A 356 -16.36 -4.02 4.13
N LYS A 357 -17.54 -3.40 3.97
CA LYS A 357 -18.70 -3.63 4.85
C LYS A 357 -19.37 -4.97 4.59
N ALA A 358 -19.52 -5.36 3.33
CA ALA A 358 -20.16 -6.61 2.93
C ALA A 358 -19.33 -7.85 3.30
N MET A 359 -18.01 -7.69 3.43
CA MET A 359 -17.07 -8.78 3.71
C MET A 359 -16.44 -8.70 5.11
N LYS A 360 -16.96 -7.87 6.01
CA LYS A 360 -16.41 -7.63 7.36
C LYS A 360 -16.32 -8.89 8.22
N ASP A 361 -17.24 -9.84 8.01
CA ASP A 361 -17.30 -11.12 8.73
C ASP A 361 -16.58 -12.26 7.98
N VAL A 362 -15.95 -11.97 6.85
CA VAL A 362 -15.21 -12.95 6.06
C VAL A 362 -13.71 -12.75 6.33
N GLU A 363 -13.11 -13.64 7.10
CA GLU A 363 -11.66 -13.71 7.21
C GLU A 363 -11.08 -14.10 5.86
N ILE A 364 -10.59 -13.11 5.11
CA ILE A 364 -9.83 -13.34 3.88
C ILE A 364 -8.38 -13.55 4.30
N GLU A 365 -8.01 -14.80 4.55
CA GLU A 365 -6.61 -15.17 4.76
C GLU A 365 -5.86 -15.06 3.42
N ASP A 366 -4.62 -14.54 3.44
CA ASP A 366 -3.73 -14.56 2.27
C ASP A 366 -3.49 -16.00 1.75
N ASP A 367 -3.71 -16.99 2.61
CA ASP A 367 -3.61 -18.40 2.33
C ASP A 367 -4.88 -19.03 1.72
N ALA A 368 -5.99 -18.27 1.57
CA ALA A 368 -7.26 -18.78 1.05
C ALA A 368 -7.10 -19.49 -0.30
N PHE A 369 -6.17 -19.04 -1.12
CA PHE A 369 -5.88 -19.65 -2.42
C PHE A 369 -4.96 -20.87 -2.36
N LYS A 370 -4.19 -21.09 -1.26
CA LYS A 370 -3.26 -22.24 -1.16
C LYS A 370 -3.98 -23.58 -1.31
N HIS A 371 -5.14 -23.72 -0.65
CA HIS A 371 -5.93 -24.95 -0.76
C HIS A 371 -6.49 -25.14 -2.18
N ILE A 372 -6.92 -24.06 -2.83
CA ILE A 372 -7.42 -24.09 -4.21
C ILE A 372 -6.30 -24.50 -5.17
N GLU A 373 -5.12 -23.91 -5.05
CA GLU A 373 -3.94 -24.24 -5.84
C GLU A 373 -3.53 -25.71 -5.62
N ALA A 374 -3.48 -26.20 -4.38
CA ALA A 374 -3.15 -27.58 -4.04
C ALA A 374 -4.14 -28.56 -4.68
N ILE A 375 -5.44 -28.25 -4.64
CA ILE A 375 -6.49 -29.07 -5.29
C ILE A 375 -6.25 -29.11 -6.80
N ILE A 376 -6.03 -27.96 -7.45
CA ILE A 376 -5.82 -27.90 -8.91
C ILE A 376 -4.53 -28.61 -9.31
N HIS A 377 -3.44 -28.45 -8.57
CA HIS A 377 -2.17 -29.15 -8.83
C HIS A 377 -2.27 -30.66 -8.66
N SER A 378 -3.20 -31.14 -7.83
CA SER A 378 -3.48 -32.59 -7.65
C SER A 378 -4.34 -33.20 -8.76
N MET A 379 -4.86 -32.36 -9.66
CA MET A 379 -5.59 -32.81 -10.85
C MET A 379 -4.60 -33.18 -11.97
N THR A 380 -4.97 -34.17 -12.79
CA THR A 380 -4.25 -34.48 -14.03
C THR A 380 -4.49 -33.37 -15.08
N PRO A 381 -3.61 -33.21 -16.10
CA PRO A 381 -3.84 -32.25 -17.18
C PRO A 381 -5.19 -32.40 -17.87
N ALA A 382 -5.65 -33.64 -18.07
CA ALA A 382 -6.96 -33.93 -18.66
C ALA A 382 -8.14 -33.48 -17.78
N GLU A 383 -7.99 -33.59 -16.46
CA GLU A 383 -9.00 -33.13 -15.49
C GLU A 383 -9.04 -31.63 -15.39
N ARG A 384 -7.88 -30.97 -15.46
CA ARG A 384 -7.82 -29.48 -15.48
C ARG A 384 -8.42 -28.90 -16.74
N SER A 385 -8.18 -29.49 -17.89
CA SER A 385 -8.72 -29.03 -19.16
C SER A 385 -10.20 -29.36 -19.36
N ARG A 386 -10.70 -30.46 -18.76
CA ARG A 386 -12.09 -30.93 -18.90
C ARG A 386 -12.69 -31.30 -17.54
N PRO A 387 -13.10 -30.30 -16.73
CA PRO A 387 -13.62 -30.55 -15.37
C PRO A 387 -14.80 -31.53 -15.30
N ALA A 388 -15.57 -31.67 -16.36
CA ALA A 388 -16.72 -32.56 -16.44
C ALA A 388 -16.38 -34.05 -16.28
N ILE A 389 -15.10 -34.46 -16.48
CA ILE A 389 -14.69 -35.85 -16.30
C ILE A 389 -14.41 -36.23 -14.83
N ILE A 390 -14.44 -35.24 -13.90
CA ILE A 390 -14.11 -35.46 -12.49
C ILE A 390 -15.30 -36.10 -11.76
N ASP A 391 -15.28 -37.44 -11.65
CA ASP A 391 -16.25 -38.25 -10.93
C ASP A 391 -15.92 -38.35 -9.42
N VAL A 392 -16.73 -39.04 -8.66
CA VAL A 392 -16.60 -39.22 -7.21
C VAL A 392 -15.25 -39.86 -6.82
N LYS A 393 -14.74 -40.84 -7.59
CA LYS A 393 -13.46 -41.51 -7.32
C LYS A 393 -12.29 -40.55 -7.56
N ARG A 394 -12.35 -39.77 -8.60
CA ARG A 394 -11.34 -38.73 -8.91
C ARG A 394 -11.32 -37.62 -7.86
N LYS A 395 -12.49 -37.16 -7.39
CA LYS A 395 -12.58 -36.21 -6.29
C LYS A 395 -11.91 -36.71 -5.02
N ALA A 396 -12.14 -37.97 -4.65
CA ALA A 396 -11.50 -38.59 -3.48
C ALA A 396 -9.97 -38.67 -3.64
N ARG A 397 -9.48 -39.00 -4.83
CA ARG A 397 -8.04 -39.05 -5.14
C ARG A 397 -7.42 -37.66 -5.10
N ILE A 398 -8.09 -36.63 -5.69
CA ILE A 398 -7.65 -35.23 -5.69
C ILE A 398 -7.59 -34.72 -4.26
N ALA A 399 -8.62 -34.97 -3.44
CA ALA A 399 -8.65 -34.55 -2.03
C ALA A 399 -7.47 -35.17 -1.23
N LYS A 400 -7.20 -36.48 -1.44
CA LYS A 400 -6.06 -37.13 -0.80
C LYS A 400 -4.73 -36.54 -1.25
N GLY A 401 -4.56 -36.24 -2.54
CA GLY A 401 -3.33 -35.71 -3.12
C GLY A 401 -3.04 -34.24 -2.70
N SER A 402 -4.09 -33.47 -2.48
CA SER A 402 -3.99 -32.07 -2.06
C SER A 402 -3.94 -31.88 -0.54
N GLY A 403 -4.12 -32.94 0.25
CA GLY A 403 -4.23 -32.82 1.71
C GLY A 403 -5.52 -32.12 2.17
N THR A 404 -6.55 -32.08 1.30
CA THR A 404 -7.83 -31.44 1.58
C THR A 404 -8.97 -32.45 1.77
N LYS A 405 -10.16 -31.99 2.15
CA LYS A 405 -11.36 -32.80 2.25
C LYS A 405 -12.13 -32.85 0.93
N VAL A 406 -12.90 -33.91 0.71
CA VAL A 406 -13.74 -34.07 -0.51
C VAL A 406 -14.77 -32.92 -0.61
N GLU A 407 -15.24 -32.42 0.52
CA GLU A 407 -16.16 -31.27 0.58
C GLU A 407 -15.54 -30.01 -0.03
N GLN A 408 -14.24 -29.75 0.22
CA GLN A 408 -13.52 -28.60 -0.34
C GLN A 408 -13.34 -28.75 -1.86
N VAL A 409 -13.06 -29.97 -2.35
CA VAL A 409 -13.03 -30.26 -3.79
C VAL A 409 -14.40 -30.01 -4.42
N ASN A 410 -15.49 -30.46 -3.79
CA ASN A 410 -16.85 -30.22 -4.27
C ASN A 410 -17.19 -28.73 -4.29
N GLN A 411 -16.79 -27.99 -3.27
CA GLN A 411 -17.00 -26.54 -3.18
C GLN A 411 -16.26 -25.82 -4.33
N LEU A 412 -15.00 -26.15 -4.57
CA LEU A 412 -14.24 -25.60 -5.68
C LEU A 412 -14.89 -25.89 -7.04
N MET A 413 -15.33 -27.13 -7.28
CA MET A 413 -16.04 -27.49 -8.51
C MET A 413 -17.31 -26.67 -8.71
N LYS A 414 -18.08 -26.46 -7.63
CA LYS A 414 -19.31 -25.63 -7.67
C LYS A 414 -18.99 -24.15 -7.97
N GLN A 415 -17.98 -23.60 -7.32
CA GLN A 415 -17.53 -22.22 -7.55
C GLN A 415 -17.04 -22.01 -8.99
N PHE A 416 -16.24 -22.97 -9.50
CA PHE A 416 -15.77 -22.96 -10.88
C PHE A 416 -16.93 -22.99 -11.89
N ASP A 417 -17.93 -23.84 -11.69
CA ASP A 417 -19.10 -23.93 -12.56
C ASP A 417 -19.94 -22.63 -12.55
N GLN A 418 -20.15 -22.03 -11.38
CA GLN A 418 -20.85 -20.74 -11.24
C GLN A 418 -20.10 -19.62 -11.95
N MET A 419 -18.78 -19.53 -11.77
CA MET A 419 -17.95 -18.53 -12.42
C MET A 419 -17.92 -18.71 -13.94
N SER A 420 -17.78 -19.95 -14.42
CA SER A 420 -17.80 -20.27 -15.85
C SER A 420 -19.14 -19.86 -16.49
N LYS A 421 -20.27 -20.08 -15.79
CA LYS A 421 -21.60 -19.62 -16.25
C LYS A 421 -21.71 -18.09 -16.28
N MET A 422 -21.20 -17.41 -15.25
CA MET A 422 -21.21 -15.94 -15.19
C MET A 422 -20.40 -15.34 -16.32
N MET A 423 -19.20 -15.84 -16.59
CA MET A 423 -18.35 -15.39 -17.70
C MET A 423 -19.02 -15.56 -19.05
N LYS A 424 -19.75 -16.66 -19.27
CA LYS A 424 -20.53 -16.88 -20.49
C LYS A 424 -21.68 -15.87 -20.64
N MET A 425 -22.39 -15.56 -19.56
CA MET A 425 -23.46 -14.56 -19.57
C MET A 425 -22.94 -13.16 -19.93
N MET A 426 -21.77 -12.79 -19.42
CA MET A 426 -21.16 -11.50 -19.71
C MET A 426 -20.72 -11.34 -21.19
N GLN A 427 -20.42 -12.44 -21.88
CA GLN A 427 -20.08 -12.45 -23.31
C GLN A 427 -21.30 -12.59 -24.24
N GLY A 428 -22.48 -12.92 -23.71
CA GLY A 428 -23.73 -13.00 -24.48
C GLY A 428 -24.31 -11.64 -24.87
N PRO A 429 -25.35 -11.61 -25.75
CA PRO A 429 -25.98 -10.37 -26.21
C PRO A 429 -26.51 -9.44 -25.11
N GLY A 430 -26.71 -9.98 -23.88
CA GLY A 430 -27.14 -9.21 -22.70
C GLY A 430 -26.02 -8.49 -21.93
N GLY A 431 -24.75 -8.82 -22.19
CA GLY A 431 -23.61 -8.24 -21.45
C GLY A 431 -23.12 -6.88 -21.96
N LYS A 432 -23.72 -6.34 -23.02
CA LYS A 432 -23.38 -5.02 -23.56
C LYS A 432 -24.11 -3.85 -22.87
N ASN A 433 -24.99 -4.13 -21.92
CA ASN A 433 -25.83 -3.13 -21.22
C ASN A 433 -25.63 -3.11 -19.68
N LEU A 434 -24.47 -3.57 -19.18
CA LEU A 434 -24.10 -3.45 -17.76
C LEU A 434 -22.80 -2.60 -17.65
#